data_bd63b9bc0c4b38567c7f40ab07f2de98
#
_entry.id   bd63b9bc0c4b38567c7f40ab07f2de98
#
_cell.length_a   1.000
_cell.length_b   1.000
_cell.length_c   1.000
_cell.angle_alpha   90.00
_cell.angle_beta   90.00
_cell.angle_gamma   90.00
#
_symmetry.space_group_name_H-M   'P 1'
#
loop_
_entity.id
_entity.type
_entity.pdbx_description
1 polymer ?
#
loop_
_entity_poly.entity_id
_entity_poly.type
_entity_poly.pdbx_seq_one_letter_code
_entity_poly.pdbx_strand_id
1 'polypeptide(L)'
;EETGMYGACALEGGMLQGKTLLNLDSEAEGELYVGCAGGVDTTAKFAYTPVEVEEGDVAVKVSITGCKGGHSGCDIHLQRANANKLLFRFLKEAVANYEARLASVEGGSLRNAIPREASAVITVPAEGVDDIMDLVAECEDLFVTEYDGVEDNIRLTAEEVACPATELPEDVQDFLIHAITACPHGVYRVIPEMPDVVETSNNLAMLVTEENCVTVMC
;
A
#
# COMPACT_ATOMS: atom_id res chain seq x y z
N GLU A 1 -19.21 -3.05 14.13
CA GLU A 1 -18.34 -2.12 13.39
C GLU A 1 -17.03 -2.81 13.03
N GLU A 2 -16.75 -2.97 11.75
CA GLU A 2 -15.53 -3.61 11.25
C GLU A 2 -14.27 -2.78 11.54
N THR A 3 -14.41 -1.46 11.58
CA THR A 3 -13.29 -0.55 11.84
C THR A 3 -12.89 -0.60 13.32
N GLY A 4 -11.94 -1.48 13.66
CA GLY A 4 -11.33 -1.58 14.97
C GLY A 4 -12.03 -2.48 15.99
N MET A 5 -13.23 -2.97 15.72
CA MET A 5 -13.97 -3.93 16.54
C MET A 5 -14.03 -3.58 18.04
N TYR A 6 -14.08 -2.29 18.36
CA TYR A 6 -13.98 -1.78 19.74
C TYR A 6 -14.99 -2.39 20.70
N GLY A 7 -16.24 -2.64 20.23
CA GLY A 7 -17.30 -3.27 21.03
C GLY A 7 -16.97 -4.72 21.39
N ALA A 8 -16.43 -5.49 20.45
CA ALA A 8 -16.03 -6.87 20.70
C ALA A 8 -14.81 -6.95 21.63
N CYS A 9 -13.82 -6.07 21.40
CA CYS A 9 -12.60 -5.99 22.24
C CYS A 9 -12.89 -5.49 23.67
N ALA A 10 -13.95 -4.73 23.88
CA ALA A 10 -14.37 -4.24 25.18
C ALA A 10 -15.27 -5.20 25.98
N LEU A 11 -15.59 -6.38 25.45
CA LEU A 11 -16.35 -7.39 26.15
C LEU A 11 -15.55 -7.94 27.33
N GLU A 12 -16.06 -7.76 28.53
CA GLU A 12 -15.45 -8.30 29.74
C GLU A 12 -15.77 -9.79 29.91
N GLY A 13 -14.81 -10.54 30.47
CA GLY A 13 -15.02 -11.96 30.80
C GLY A 13 -16.19 -12.14 31.75
N GLY A 14 -17.09 -13.11 31.47
CA GLY A 14 -18.25 -13.43 32.30
C GLY A 14 -19.54 -12.68 31.96
N MET A 15 -19.53 -11.74 30.99
CA MET A 15 -20.75 -11.10 30.51
C MET A 15 -21.66 -12.08 29.76
N LEU A 16 -21.07 -13.00 29.01
CA LEU A 16 -21.81 -14.03 28.28
C LEU A 16 -21.84 -15.33 29.11
N GLN A 17 -23.03 -15.85 29.34
CA GLN A 17 -23.25 -17.10 30.13
C GLN A 17 -23.72 -18.28 29.26
N GLY A 18 -23.93 -18.04 27.97
CA GLY A 18 -24.30 -19.08 27.02
C GLY A 18 -23.18 -20.12 26.85
N LYS A 19 -23.55 -21.39 26.64
CA LYS A 19 -22.61 -22.47 26.33
C LYS A 19 -22.44 -22.70 24.83
N THR A 20 -23.27 -22.08 24.02
CA THR A 20 -23.29 -22.21 22.57
C THR A 20 -23.29 -20.82 21.96
N LEU A 21 -22.32 -20.53 21.09
CA LEU A 21 -22.22 -19.31 20.27
C LEU A 21 -22.68 -19.64 18.85
N LEU A 22 -23.69 -18.94 18.37
CA LEU A 22 -24.12 -18.98 16.97
C LEU A 22 -23.58 -17.69 16.29
N ASN A 23 -22.51 -17.85 15.55
CA ASN A 23 -21.98 -16.76 14.73
C ASN A 23 -22.69 -16.76 13.37
N LEU A 24 -23.45 -15.71 13.10
CA LEU A 24 -24.25 -15.55 11.88
C LEU A 24 -23.60 -14.59 10.87
N ASP A 25 -22.32 -14.27 11.05
CA ASP A 25 -21.58 -13.34 10.19
C ASP A 25 -21.20 -13.94 8.81
N SER A 26 -21.28 -15.27 8.68
CA SER A 26 -20.97 -15.94 7.42
C SER A 26 -22.07 -15.70 6.37
N GLU A 27 -21.66 -15.27 5.17
CA GLU A 27 -22.56 -14.90 4.07
C GLU A 27 -22.86 -16.07 3.11
N ALA A 28 -22.09 -17.15 3.15
CA ALA A 28 -22.26 -18.28 2.24
C ALA A 28 -23.43 -19.17 2.69
N GLU A 29 -24.50 -19.22 1.90
CA GLU A 29 -25.69 -20.00 2.20
C GLU A 29 -25.38 -21.50 2.11
N GLY A 30 -25.79 -22.26 3.14
CA GLY A 30 -25.63 -23.72 3.21
C GLY A 30 -24.23 -24.17 3.64
N GLU A 31 -23.33 -23.26 4.01
CA GLU A 31 -22.00 -23.58 4.51
C GLU A 31 -21.89 -23.42 6.04
N LEU A 32 -21.12 -24.28 6.66
CA LEU A 32 -20.81 -24.22 8.08
C LEU A 32 -19.30 -24.00 8.28
N TYR A 33 -18.94 -22.83 8.81
CA TYR A 33 -17.55 -22.47 9.09
C TYR A 33 -17.18 -22.88 10.51
N VAL A 34 -16.12 -23.67 10.63
CA VAL A 34 -15.67 -24.23 11.92
C VAL A 34 -14.32 -23.62 12.38
N GLY A 35 -13.81 -22.65 11.67
CA GLY A 35 -12.57 -21.97 11.99
C GLY A 35 -12.42 -20.66 11.22
N CYS A 36 -11.44 -19.87 11.58
CA CYS A 36 -11.07 -18.65 10.88
C CYS A 36 -9.55 -18.46 10.91
N ALA A 37 -9.04 -17.64 9.99
CA ALA A 37 -7.66 -17.20 10.02
C ALA A 37 -7.46 -16.15 11.14
N GLY A 38 -6.27 -16.16 11.73
CA GLY A 38 -5.80 -15.07 12.59
C GLY A 38 -5.17 -13.95 11.77
N GLY A 39 -4.96 -12.80 12.41
CA GLY A 39 -4.26 -11.68 11.79
C GLY A 39 -3.36 -10.96 12.78
N VAL A 40 -2.36 -10.28 12.24
CA VAL A 40 -1.47 -9.38 12.98
C VAL A 40 -1.38 -8.07 12.21
N ASP A 41 -1.71 -6.99 12.89
CA ASP A 41 -1.49 -5.65 12.36
C ASP A 41 -0.08 -5.18 12.72
N THR A 42 0.68 -4.80 11.71
CA THR A 42 2.01 -4.24 11.88
C THR A 42 2.02 -2.78 11.44
N THR A 43 2.47 -1.89 12.31
CA THR A 43 2.66 -0.48 11.99
C THR A 43 4.13 -0.13 12.12
N ALA A 44 4.76 0.25 11.02
CA ALA A 44 6.11 0.80 10.99
C ALA A 44 6.06 2.33 10.87
N LYS A 45 6.91 3.03 11.62
CA LYS A 45 6.99 4.49 11.63
C LYS A 45 8.40 4.93 11.28
N PHE A 46 8.51 5.75 10.25
CA PHE A 46 9.74 6.38 9.78
C PHE A 46 9.72 7.84 10.21
N ALA A 47 10.19 8.10 11.43
CA ALA A 47 10.28 9.45 11.96
C ALA A 47 11.51 10.16 11.37
N TYR A 48 11.37 11.44 11.02
CA TYR A 48 12.43 12.23 10.43
C TYR A 48 12.32 13.71 10.81
N THR A 49 13.40 14.46 10.57
CA THR A 49 13.36 15.93 10.55
C THR A 49 13.38 16.35 9.09
N PRO A 50 12.34 17.02 8.59
CA PRO A 50 12.31 17.47 7.21
C PRO A 50 13.51 18.33 6.83
N VAL A 51 13.93 18.22 5.58
CA VAL A 51 14.95 19.10 4.98
C VAL A 51 14.30 20.07 4.00
N GLU A 52 14.91 21.21 3.78
CA GLU A 52 14.42 22.17 2.78
C GLU A 52 14.63 21.60 1.37
N VAL A 53 13.66 21.84 0.47
CA VAL A 53 13.79 21.51 -0.96
C VAL A 53 14.86 22.39 -1.58
N GLU A 54 15.64 21.84 -2.49
CA GLU A 54 16.71 22.59 -3.18
C GLU A 54 16.15 23.72 -4.05
N GLU A 55 16.88 24.84 -4.09
CA GLU A 55 16.48 26.00 -4.89
C GLU A 55 16.56 25.67 -6.39
N GLY A 56 15.46 25.83 -7.08
CA GLY A 56 15.34 25.53 -8.51
C GLY A 56 14.62 24.22 -8.81
N ASP A 57 14.38 23.40 -7.81
CA ASP A 57 13.60 22.19 -7.98
C ASP A 57 12.11 22.51 -8.18
N VAL A 58 11.46 21.62 -8.90
CA VAL A 58 10.02 21.62 -9.15
C VAL A 58 9.40 20.36 -8.56
N ALA A 59 8.11 20.42 -8.26
CA ALA A 59 7.41 19.28 -7.69
C ALA A 59 6.48 18.63 -8.68
N VAL A 60 6.51 17.30 -8.70
CA VAL A 60 5.65 16.45 -9.52
C VAL A 60 4.87 15.52 -8.61
N LYS A 61 3.54 15.51 -8.75
CA LYS A 61 2.69 14.51 -8.13
C LYS A 61 2.53 13.32 -9.07
N VAL A 62 2.96 12.16 -8.61
CA VAL A 62 2.82 10.89 -9.34
C VAL A 62 1.72 10.06 -8.67
N SER A 63 0.81 9.50 -9.45
CA SER A 63 -0.36 8.78 -8.93
C SER A 63 -0.59 7.47 -9.67
N ILE A 64 -0.72 6.39 -8.90
CA ILE A 64 -1.26 5.11 -9.35
C ILE A 64 -2.77 5.10 -9.09
N THR A 65 -3.56 4.75 -10.08
CA THR A 65 -5.02 4.62 -9.98
C THR A 65 -5.52 3.42 -10.78
N GLY A 66 -6.80 3.10 -10.62
CA GLY A 66 -7.48 2.09 -11.45
C GLY A 66 -7.21 0.63 -11.09
N CYS A 67 -6.48 0.33 -10.01
CA CYS A 67 -6.35 -1.04 -9.52
C CYS A 67 -7.69 -1.56 -8.98
N LYS A 68 -7.97 -2.85 -9.17
CA LYS A 68 -9.22 -3.50 -8.71
C LYS A 68 -9.35 -3.50 -7.20
N GLY A 69 -8.24 -3.68 -6.49
CA GLY A 69 -8.26 -3.84 -5.03
C GLY A 69 -8.99 -5.11 -4.61
N GLY A 70 -9.54 -5.10 -3.40
CA GLY A 70 -10.29 -6.22 -2.84
C GLY A 70 -10.06 -6.38 -1.34
N HIS A 71 -10.69 -7.36 -0.74
CA HIS A 71 -10.50 -7.70 0.67
C HIS A 71 -9.18 -8.44 0.87
N SER A 72 -8.35 -8.00 1.82
CA SER A 72 -7.02 -8.56 2.05
C SER A 72 -7.01 -10.03 2.49
N GLY A 73 -8.09 -10.54 3.03
CA GLY A 73 -8.27 -11.96 3.36
C GLY A 73 -8.90 -12.76 2.23
N CYS A 74 -10.04 -12.29 1.71
CA CYS A 74 -10.84 -13.04 0.75
C CYS A 74 -10.30 -12.99 -0.68
N ASP A 75 -9.70 -11.86 -1.09
CA ASP A 75 -9.26 -11.63 -2.47
C ASP A 75 -7.74 -11.69 -2.66
N ILE A 76 -6.96 -11.86 -1.60
CA ILE A 76 -5.48 -11.79 -1.66
C ILE A 76 -4.88 -12.86 -2.60
N HIS A 77 -5.55 -14.00 -2.73
CA HIS A 77 -5.14 -15.10 -3.61
C HIS A 77 -5.33 -14.79 -5.10
N LEU A 78 -6.10 -13.75 -5.45
CA LEU A 78 -6.34 -13.33 -6.83
C LEU A 78 -5.16 -12.57 -7.44
N GLN A 79 -4.12 -12.32 -6.66
CA GLN A 79 -2.86 -11.69 -7.09
C GLN A 79 -3.06 -10.33 -7.79
N ARG A 80 -4.07 -9.58 -7.35
CA ARG A 80 -4.33 -8.23 -7.86
C ARG A 80 -3.21 -7.27 -7.53
N ALA A 81 -3.08 -6.23 -8.33
CA ALA A 81 -2.09 -5.19 -8.10
C ALA A 81 -2.30 -4.47 -6.78
N ASN A 82 -1.19 -4.14 -6.13
CA ASN A 82 -1.16 -3.28 -4.95
C ASN A 82 -0.57 -1.92 -5.36
N ALA A 83 -1.39 -0.87 -5.33
CA ALA A 83 -0.99 0.46 -5.77
C ALA A 83 0.25 0.99 -5.04
N ASN A 84 0.39 0.71 -3.72
CA ASN A 84 1.56 1.07 -2.95
C ASN A 84 2.84 0.42 -3.50
N LYS A 85 2.77 -0.86 -3.87
CA LYS A 85 3.92 -1.58 -4.44
C LYS A 85 4.31 -1.03 -5.81
N LEU A 86 3.32 -0.73 -6.67
CA LEU A 86 3.57 -0.15 -7.99
C LEU A 86 4.21 1.24 -7.87
N LEU A 87 3.67 2.09 -7.00
CA LEU A 87 4.22 3.43 -6.76
C LEU A 87 5.67 3.36 -6.28
N PHE A 88 6.00 2.45 -5.36
CA PHE A 88 7.37 2.33 -4.85
C PHE A 88 8.34 1.69 -5.85
N ARG A 89 7.85 0.94 -6.84
CA ARG A 89 8.69 0.50 -7.97
C ARG A 89 9.09 1.69 -8.83
N PHE A 90 8.15 2.59 -9.13
CA PHE A 90 8.44 3.84 -9.82
C PHE A 90 9.40 4.71 -8.99
N LEU A 91 9.11 4.96 -7.71
CA LEU A 91 9.94 5.80 -6.84
C LEU A 91 11.37 5.30 -6.73
N LYS A 92 11.57 3.97 -6.69
CA LYS A 92 12.90 3.38 -6.65
C LYS A 92 13.74 3.75 -7.88
N GLU A 93 13.15 3.72 -9.07
CA GLU A 93 13.84 4.10 -10.31
C GLU A 93 14.05 5.62 -10.38
N ALA A 94 13.03 6.40 -10.00
CA ALA A 94 13.09 7.85 -10.02
C ALA A 94 14.22 8.40 -9.11
N VAL A 95 14.30 7.87 -7.88
CA VAL A 95 15.35 8.25 -6.92
C VAL A 95 16.73 7.78 -7.35
N ALA A 96 16.83 6.56 -7.88
CA ALA A 96 18.13 5.97 -8.23
C ALA A 96 18.76 6.59 -9.49
N ASN A 97 17.95 7.06 -10.44
CA ASN A 97 18.43 7.40 -11.78
C ASN A 97 18.08 8.83 -12.25
N TYR A 98 17.19 9.52 -11.53
CA TYR A 98 16.64 10.81 -12.00
C TYR A 98 16.68 11.91 -10.93
N GLU A 99 17.53 11.75 -9.92
CA GLU A 99 17.72 12.72 -8.83
C GLU A 99 16.43 13.13 -8.10
N ALA A 100 15.39 12.25 -8.17
CA ALA A 100 14.12 12.54 -7.52
C ALA A 100 14.24 12.45 -5.99
N ARG A 101 13.55 13.36 -5.31
CA ARG A 101 13.45 13.39 -3.84
C ARG A 101 12.00 13.24 -3.43
N LEU A 102 11.75 12.51 -2.35
CA LEU A 102 10.40 12.26 -1.85
C LEU A 102 9.97 13.33 -0.84
N ALA A 103 8.93 14.08 -1.18
CA ALA A 103 8.35 15.06 -0.26
C ALA A 103 7.19 14.46 0.56
N SER A 104 6.33 13.65 -0.07
CA SER A 104 5.25 12.97 0.63
C SER A 104 4.77 11.74 -0.13
N VAL A 105 4.14 10.82 0.59
CA VAL A 105 3.49 9.63 0.02
C VAL A 105 2.23 9.30 0.78
N GLU A 106 1.20 8.89 0.05
CA GLU A 106 -0.03 8.35 0.61
C GLU A 106 -0.55 7.22 -0.27
N GLY A 107 -1.21 6.23 0.32
CA GLY A 107 -1.83 5.16 -0.44
C GLY A 107 -2.58 4.17 0.43
N GLY A 108 -3.68 3.65 -0.11
CA GLY A 108 -4.61 2.84 0.63
C GLY A 108 -5.39 3.63 1.68
N SER A 109 -6.54 3.13 2.08
CA SER A 109 -7.43 3.80 3.05
C SER A 109 -7.91 2.89 4.16
N LEU A 110 -7.82 1.58 3.98
CA LEU A 110 -8.29 0.57 4.92
C LEU A 110 -7.25 -0.55 5.05
N ARG A 111 -6.97 -0.96 6.28
CA ARG A 111 -5.98 -2.00 6.54
C ARG A 111 -6.40 -3.40 6.03
N ASN A 112 -7.69 -3.67 5.93
CA ASN A 112 -8.23 -4.93 5.41
C ASN A 112 -8.58 -4.89 3.91
N ALA A 113 -8.10 -3.86 3.19
CA ALA A 113 -8.29 -3.71 1.75
C ALA A 113 -6.95 -3.68 1.01
N ILE A 114 -6.90 -4.30 -0.16
CA ILE A 114 -5.78 -4.17 -1.10
C ILE A 114 -5.84 -2.76 -1.69
N PRO A 115 -4.75 -1.96 -1.61
CA PRO A 115 -4.75 -0.58 -2.09
C PRO A 115 -5.08 -0.47 -3.58
N ARG A 116 -6.06 0.38 -3.90
CA ARG A 116 -6.48 0.66 -5.28
C ARG A 116 -5.78 1.85 -5.89
N GLU A 117 -5.32 2.75 -5.03
CA GLU A 117 -4.72 4.03 -5.38
C GLU A 117 -3.57 4.35 -4.42
N ALA A 118 -2.56 5.01 -4.95
CA ALA A 118 -1.46 5.57 -4.19
C ALA A 118 -0.89 6.78 -4.92
N SER A 119 -0.37 7.76 -4.20
CA SER A 119 0.29 8.92 -4.79
C SER A 119 1.52 9.34 -3.99
N ALA A 120 2.44 10.00 -4.67
CA ALA A 120 3.60 10.64 -4.05
C ALA A 120 3.81 12.02 -4.66
N VAL A 121 4.32 12.94 -3.87
CA VAL A 121 4.91 14.18 -4.36
C VAL A 121 6.40 14.01 -4.29
N ILE A 122 7.06 14.18 -5.43
CA ILE A 122 8.51 14.18 -5.57
C ILE A 122 8.98 15.55 -6.02
N THR A 123 10.19 15.91 -5.67
CA THR A 123 10.92 17.08 -6.19
C THR A 123 12.02 16.59 -7.11
N VAL A 124 12.29 17.35 -8.16
CA VAL A 124 13.33 17.05 -9.15
C VAL A 124 13.90 18.35 -9.67
N PRO A 125 15.16 18.37 -10.15
CA PRO A 125 15.67 19.51 -10.92
C PRO A 125 14.73 19.86 -12.08
N ALA A 126 14.52 21.14 -12.34
CA ALA A 126 13.54 21.57 -13.36
C ALA A 126 13.82 21.00 -14.77
N GLU A 127 15.08 20.78 -15.09
CA GLU A 127 15.51 20.13 -16.34
C GLU A 127 15.21 18.62 -16.40
N GLY A 128 14.96 17.96 -15.27
CA GLY A 128 14.66 16.53 -15.17
C GLY A 128 13.17 16.16 -15.30
N VAL A 129 12.27 17.14 -15.41
CA VAL A 129 10.83 16.90 -15.44
C VAL A 129 10.41 16.03 -16.63
N ASP A 130 10.95 16.31 -17.81
CA ASP A 130 10.63 15.54 -19.02
C ASP A 130 11.06 14.07 -18.87
N ASP A 131 12.21 13.82 -18.26
CA ASP A 131 12.69 12.46 -17.99
C ASP A 131 11.78 11.72 -17.00
N ILE A 132 11.24 12.42 -16.01
CA ILE A 132 10.23 11.84 -15.09
C ILE A 132 8.93 11.51 -15.83
N MET A 133 8.46 12.36 -16.74
CA MET A 133 7.28 12.08 -17.54
C MET A 133 7.48 10.86 -18.45
N ASP A 134 8.65 10.71 -19.03
CA ASP A 134 9.01 9.53 -19.82
C ASP A 134 9.05 8.27 -18.96
N LEU A 135 9.67 8.32 -17.77
CA LEU A 135 9.69 7.21 -16.82
C LEU A 135 8.27 6.80 -16.39
N VAL A 136 7.38 7.76 -16.20
CA VAL A 136 5.96 7.49 -15.88
C VAL A 136 5.31 6.68 -16.99
N ALA A 137 5.50 7.07 -18.25
CA ALA A 137 4.94 6.35 -19.39
C ALA A 137 5.51 4.92 -19.51
N GLU A 138 6.82 4.77 -19.36
CA GLU A 138 7.49 3.46 -19.38
C GLU A 138 7.00 2.53 -18.26
N CYS A 139 6.86 3.05 -17.04
CA CYS A 139 6.35 2.29 -15.91
C CYS A 139 4.86 1.93 -16.08
N GLU A 140 4.03 2.82 -16.62
CA GLU A 140 2.63 2.50 -16.92
C GLU A 140 2.53 1.32 -17.87
N ASP A 141 3.23 1.36 -19.01
CA ASP A 141 3.25 0.30 -20.00
C ASP A 141 3.74 -1.04 -19.40
N LEU A 142 4.76 -0.98 -18.54
CA LEU A 142 5.27 -2.13 -17.84
C LEU A 142 4.21 -2.74 -16.91
N PHE A 143 3.54 -1.92 -16.10
CA PHE A 143 2.54 -2.37 -15.14
C PHE A 143 1.30 -2.92 -15.82
N VAL A 144 0.83 -2.27 -16.87
CA VAL A 144 -0.30 -2.76 -17.69
C VAL A 144 0.04 -4.13 -18.32
N THR A 145 1.26 -4.29 -18.83
CA THR A 145 1.72 -5.56 -19.43
C THR A 145 1.85 -6.66 -18.37
N GLU A 146 2.42 -6.35 -17.19
CA GLU A 146 2.64 -7.32 -16.12
C GLU A 146 1.33 -7.86 -15.53
N TYR A 147 0.32 -7.01 -15.45
CA TYR A 147 -0.98 -7.35 -14.88
C TYR A 147 -2.06 -7.63 -15.93
N ASP A 148 -1.67 -7.89 -17.18
CA ASP A 148 -2.61 -8.26 -18.25
C ASP A 148 -3.46 -9.48 -17.83
N GLY A 149 -4.77 -9.38 -18.04
CA GLY A 149 -5.74 -10.40 -17.62
C GLY A 149 -6.10 -10.40 -16.12
N VAL A 150 -5.42 -9.61 -15.28
CA VAL A 150 -5.73 -9.45 -13.85
C VAL A 150 -6.34 -8.06 -13.60
N GLU A 151 -5.69 -7.02 -14.10
CA GLU A 151 -6.12 -5.63 -13.97
C GLU A 151 -6.53 -5.07 -15.34
N ASP A 152 -7.56 -4.24 -15.37
CA ASP A 152 -8.08 -3.71 -16.63
C ASP A 152 -7.79 -2.21 -16.84
N ASN A 153 -7.48 -1.49 -15.76
CA ASN A 153 -7.51 -0.03 -15.76
C ASN A 153 -6.36 0.63 -14.98
N ILE A 154 -5.23 -0.06 -14.80
CA ILE A 154 -4.06 0.57 -14.16
C ILE A 154 -3.66 1.82 -14.93
N ARG A 155 -3.45 2.90 -14.21
CA ARG A 155 -2.90 4.15 -14.71
C ARG A 155 -1.81 4.63 -13.79
N LEU A 156 -0.72 5.08 -14.38
CA LEU A 156 0.31 5.88 -13.72
C LEU A 156 0.34 7.25 -14.39
N THR A 157 0.10 8.28 -13.60
CA THR A 157 0.04 9.66 -14.11
C THR A 157 0.95 10.55 -13.31
N ALA A 158 1.43 11.61 -13.94
CA ALA A 158 2.20 12.66 -13.29
C ALA A 158 1.66 14.04 -13.67
N GLU A 159 1.71 14.95 -12.73
CA GLU A 159 1.34 16.35 -12.92
C GLU A 159 2.25 17.26 -12.08
N GLU A 160 2.67 18.39 -12.64
CA GLU A 160 3.36 19.39 -11.87
C GLU A 160 2.41 19.99 -10.81
N VAL A 161 2.93 20.16 -9.60
CA VAL A 161 2.19 20.73 -8.47
C VAL A 161 2.98 21.83 -7.80
N ALA A 162 2.35 22.55 -6.87
CA ALA A 162 3.05 23.54 -6.06
C ALA A 162 4.21 22.87 -5.29
N CYS A 163 5.40 23.40 -5.43
CA CYS A 163 6.57 22.87 -4.75
C CYS A 163 6.42 23.01 -3.23
N PRO A 164 6.55 21.90 -2.47
CA PRO A 164 6.52 21.96 -1.02
C PRO A 164 7.77 22.67 -0.48
N ALA A 165 7.69 23.17 0.75
CA ALA A 165 8.85 23.81 1.38
C ALA A 165 9.91 22.80 1.86
N THR A 166 9.49 21.55 2.11
CA THR A 166 10.35 20.52 2.69
C THR A 166 10.07 19.15 2.10
N GLU A 167 11.07 18.29 2.21
CA GLU A 167 11.06 16.91 1.76
C GLU A 167 11.67 15.96 2.80
N LEU A 168 11.65 14.65 2.55
CA LEU A 168 12.30 13.67 3.40
C LEU A 168 13.82 13.75 3.26
N PRO A 169 14.58 13.58 4.37
CA PRO A 169 16.03 13.36 4.28
C PRO A 169 16.34 12.12 3.41
N GLU A 170 17.45 12.18 2.69
CA GLU A 170 17.86 11.14 1.74
C GLU A 170 17.96 9.76 2.38
N ASP A 171 18.58 9.67 3.55
CA ASP A 171 18.74 8.42 4.28
C ASP A 171 17.39 7.79 4.70
N VAL A 172 16.42 8.62 5.10
CA VAL A 172 15.07 8.15 5.45
C VAL A 172 14.29 7.74 4.22
N GLN A 173 14.38 8.50 3.13
CA GLN A 173 13.83 8.15 1.82
C GLN A 173 14.31 6.78 1.36
N ASP A 174 15.63 6.57 1.39
CA ASP A 174 16.25 5.30 0.96
C ASP A 174 15.81 4.14 1.83
N PHE A 175 15.80 4.32 3.16
CA PHE A 175 15.28 3.31 4.08
C PHE A 175 13.82 2.97 3.80
N LEU A 176 12.98 3.97 3.55
CA LEU A 176 11.57 3.77 3.23
C LEU A 176 11.41 2.99 1.92
N ILE A 177 12.10 3.39 0.86
CA ILE A 177 12.06 2.71 -0.45
C ILE A 177 12.51 1.26 -0.32
N HIS A 178 13.62 1.01 0.38
CA HIS A 178 14.12 -0.35 0.59
C HIS A 178 13.15 -1.19 1.44
N ALA A 179 12.59 -0.62 2.52
CA ALA A 179 11.64 -1.30 3.38
C ALA A 179 10.36 -1.70 2.63
N ILE A 180 9.76 -0.77 1.87
CA ILE A 180 8.56 -1.05 1.09
C ILE A 180 8.85 -2.02 -0.06
N THR A 181 10.00 -1.91 -0.70
CA THR A 181 10.41 -2.86 -1.75
C THR A 181 10.54 -4.28 -1.19
N ALA A 182 11.18 -4.43 -0.03
CA ALA A 182 11.37 -5.71 0.65
C ALA A 182 10.11 -6.25 1.32
N CYS A 183 9.16 -5.38 1.69
CA CYS A 183 7.92 -5.79 2.35
C CYS A 183 7.13 -6.74 1.43
N PRO A 184 6.81 -7.96 1.87
CA PRO A 184 5.99 -8.87 1.07
C PRO A 184 4.57 -8.33 0.90
N HIS A 185 3.94 -8.68 -0.21
CA HIS A 185 2.52 -8.48 -0.45
C HIS A 185 1.97 -9.68 -1.21
N GLY A 186 0.75 -10.11 -0.86
CA GLY A 186 0.11 -11.26 -1.49
C GLY A 186 0.24 -12.55 -0.66
N VAL A 187 0.00 -13.68 -1.32
CA VAL A 187 0.09 -15.00 -0.71
C VAL A 187 1.55 -15.40 -0.54
N TYR A 188 1.89 -15.79 0.67
CA TYR A 188 3.21 -16.30 1.02
C TYR A 188 3.27 -17.81 1.03
N ARG A 189 2.17 -18.44 1.51
CA ARG A 189 2.04 -19.89 1.59
C ARG A 189 0.58 -20.31 1.52
N VAL A 190 0.34 -21.44 0.88
CA VAL A 190 -0.94 -22.15 0.90
C VAL A 190 -0.82 -23.41 1.77
N ILE A 191 -1.93 -23.93 2.25
CA ILE A 191 -1.95 -25.19 3.00
C ILE A 191 -1.67 -26.35 2.01
N PRO A 192 -0.60 -27.16 2.20
CA PRO A 192 -0.23 -28.18 1.23
C PRO A 192 -1.34 -29.20 0.94
N GLU A 193 -2.13 -29.55 1.95
CA GLU A 193 -3.25 -30.50 1.85
C GLU A 193 -4.52 -29.86 1.27
N MET A 194 -4.57 -28.52 1.23
CA MET A 194 -5.70 -27.75 0.72
C MET A 194 -5.16 -26.55 -0.09
N PRO A 195 -4.65 -26.76 -1.32
CA PRO A 195 -3.91 -25.75 -2.09
C PRO A 195 -4.73 -24.50 -2.45
N ASP A 196 -6.05 -24.58 -2.39
CA ASP A 196 -6.94 -23.43 -2.60
C ASP A 196 -7.11 -22.57 -1.33
N VAL A 197 -6.55 -23.01 -0.19
CA VAL A 197 -6.64 -22.29 1.08
C VAL A 197 -5.32 -21.59 1.40
N VAL A 198 -5.37 -20.28 1.51
CA VAL A 198 -4.23 -19.45 1.93
C VAL A 198 -3.92 -19.73 3.40
N GLU A 199 -2.67 -20.14 3.67
CA GLU A 199 -2.16 -20.27 5.04
C GLU A 199 -1.64 -18.93 5.57
N THR A 200 -0.78 -18.28 4.77
CA THR A 200 -0.10 -17.04 5.16
C THR A 200 -0.10 -16.06 4.00
N SER A 201 -0.51 -14.85 4.28
CA SER A 201 -0.45 -13.72 3.34
C SER A 201 -0.10 -12.42 4.06
N ASN A 202 0.30 -11.43 3.31
CA ASN A 202 0.47 -10.07 3.82
C ASN A 202 -0.17 -9.06 2.87
N ASN A 203 -0.73 -8.00 3.44
CA ASN A 203 -1.26 -6.87 2.70
C ASN A 203 -0.51 -5.60 3.13
N LEU A 204 0.27 -5.02 2.23
CA LEU A 204 0.82 -3.67 2.41
C LEU A 204 -0.34 -2.68 2.20
N ALA A 205 -1.04 -2.39 3.29
CA ALA A 205 -2.36 -1.79 3.26
C ALA A 205 -2.34 -0.27 3.09
N MET A 206 -1.59 0.42 3.93
CA MET A 206 -1.67 1.87 4.01
C MET A 206 -0.28 2.49 4.15
N LEU A 207 -0.14 3.63 3.51
CA LEU A 207 0.99 4.55 3.63
C LEU A 207 0.44 5.95 3.84
N VAL A 208 0.99 6.67 4.79
CA VAL A 208 0.62 8.07 5.02
C VAL A 208 1.82 8.87 5.52
N THR A 209 2.06 10.02 4.89
CA THR A 209 3.01 11.01 5.39
C THR A 209 2.28 11.97 6.32
N GLU A 210 2.71 12.01 7.56
CA GLU A 210 2.34 13.00 8.56
C GLU A 210 3.48 14.01 8.72
N GLU A 211 3.30 15.03 9.56
CA GLU A 211 4.21 16.19 9.64
C GLU A 211 5.71 15.84 9.72
N ASN A 212 6.08 14.81 10.44
CA ASN A 212 7.49 14.38 10.62
C ASN A 212 7.62 12.85 10.65
N CYS A 213 6.75 12.15 9.97
CA CYS A 213 6.71 10.70 10.01
C CYS A 213 6.00 10.13 8.80
N VAL A 214 6.56 9.08 8.21
CA VAL A 214 5.81 8.21 7.30
C VAL A 214 5.37 6.97 8.07
N THR A 215 4.07 6.74 8.12
CA THR A 215 3.46 5.58 8.76
C THR A 215 3.08 4.55 7.68
N VAL A 216 3.50 3.31 7.89
CA VAL A 216 3.25 2.15 7.01
C VAL A 216 2.48 1.10 7.80
N MET A 217 1.38 0.60 7.24
CA MET A 217 0.55 -0.43 7.87
C MET A 217 0.40 -1.66 6.97
N CYS A 218 0.60 -2.82 7.59
CA CYS A 218 0.39 -4.14 6.99
C CYS A 218 -0.61 -4.96 7.82
#